data_8db58cbaa4e1fdb72d89bfcbab25c9d8
#
_entry.id   8db58cbaa4e1fdb72d89bfcbab25c9d8
#
_cell.length_a   1.000
_cell.length_b   1.000
_cell.length_c   1.000
_cell.angle_alpha   90.00
_cell.angle_beta   90.00
_cell.angle_gamma   90.00
#
_symmetry.space_group_name_H-M   'P 1'
#
loop_
_entity.id
_entity.type
_entity.pdbx_description
1 polymer ?
#
loop_
_entity_poly.entity_id
_entity_poly.type
_entity_poly.pdbx_seq_one_letter_code
_entity_poly.pdbx_strand_id
1 'polypeptide(L)'
;MDTSIIHNPNSAQGYNESESMPVIKFEKQLHDFGNLSSGETISYSFKFKNTGNADLIIQACESTCGCTVPDYPKDKIAPGKEGYVTVAFNSSGKHGMDLQEVTVVSNTQPSRTKLRIQATIR
;
A
#
# COMPACT_ATOMS: atom_id res chain seq x y z
N MET A 1 -28.59 -11.69 10.88
CA MET A 1 -28.58 -12.39 10.99
C MET A 1 -28.58 -12.52 10.44
N ASP A 2 -28.14 -12.06 10.83
CA ASP A 2 -27.81 -12.58 10.85
C ASP A 2 -27.57 -12.36 10.55
N THR A 3 -27.37 -12.17 10.75
CA THR A 3 -27.12 -12.70 10.79
C THR A 3 -26.92 -12.68 10.41
N SER A 4 -26.60 -12.32 10.74
CA SER A 4 -26.47 -12.87 10.65
C SER A 4 -26.40 -12.77 10.09
N ILE A 5 -26.19 -12.37 10.33
CA ILE A 5 -26.22 -12.97 9.98
C ILE A 5 -26.28 -12.76 9.50
N ILE A 6 -25.98 -12.32 9.68
CA ILE A 6 -26.06 -12.81 9.35
C ILE A 6 -26.31 -12.58 8.79
N HIS A 7 -26.47 -12.12 8.61
CA HIS A 7 -26.68 -12.64 8.21
C HIS A 7 -26.84 -12.46 7.53
N ASN A 8 -26.89 -12.02 7.56
CA ASN A 8 -27.24 -12.57 7.13
C ASN A 8 -27.50 -12.42 6.42
N PRO A 9 -27.17 -12.02 6.70
CA PRO A 9 -27.26 -12.51 6.30
C PRO A 9 -27.46 -12.38 5.49
N ASN A 10 -27.70 -12.02 5.32
CA ASN A 10 -27.76 -12.55 4.91
C ASN A 10 -27.72 -12.42 4.24
N SER A 11 -27.32 -11.99 4.47
CA SER A 11 -27.26 -12.58 4.21
C SER A 11 -27.14 -12.58 3.52
N ALA A 12 -26.77 -12.13 3.91
CA ALA A 12 -26.52 -12.71 3.63
C ALA A 12 -26.27 -12.52 2.84
N GLN A 13 -26.12 -12.31 2.77
CA GLN A 13 -25.86 -12.65 2.38
C GLN A 13 -25.28 -12.33 1.92
N GLY A 14 -25.20 -11.91 2.05
CA GLY A 14 -24.49 -12.14 1.99
C GLY A 14 -23.88 -11.77 1.76
N TYR A 15 -24.05 -11.61 1.90
CA TYR A 15 -23.30 -11.75 2.14
C TYR A 15 -22.94 -12.18 2.21
N ASN A 16 -22.96 -12.03 2.32
CA ASN A 16 -22.38 -12.55 2.58
C ASN A 16 -21.88 -12.77 2.93
N GLU A 17 -22.05 -12.65 3.70
CA GLU A 17 -21.27 -12.98 3.94
C GLU A 17 -20.58 -13.65 3.72
N SER A 18 -20.48 -13.39 4.01
CA SER A 18 -19.65 -14.54 3.77
C SER A 18 -18.70 -14.43 2.60
N GLU A 19 -18.70 -13.38 1.94
CA GLU A 19 -17.73 -13.15 0.88
C GLU A 19 -16.33 -13.05 1.47
N SER A 20 -15.37 -13.72 0.82
CA SER A 20 -13.97 -13.65 1.20
C SER A 20 -13.32 -12.49 0.45
N MET A 21 -12.79 -11.54 1.19
CA MET A 21 -12.17 -10.36 0.62
C MET A 21 -10.86 -10.06 1.32
N PRO A 22 -9.77 -9.85 0.58
CA PRO A 22 -8.56 -9.31 1.17
C PRO A 22 -8.74 -7.82 1.42
N VAL A 23 -8.06 -7.31 2.44
CA VAL A 23 -8.04 -5.88 2.75
C VAL A 23 -6.61 -5.50 3.05
N ILE A 24 -6.11 -4.47 2.37
CA ILE A 24 -4.78 -3.95 2.63
C ILE A 24 -4.91 -2.70 3.50
N LYS A 25 -4.25 -2.70 4.65
CA LYS A 25 -4.29 -1.58 5.56
C LYS A 25 -2.87 -1.16 5.89
N PHE A 26 -2.51 0.05 5.46
CA PHE A 26 -1.20 0.62 5.75
C PHE A 26 -1.22 1.36 7.08
N GLU A 27 -0.14 1.27 7.85
CA GLU A 27 -0.01 2.02 9.10
C GLU A 27 0.07 3.51 8.83
N LYS A 28 0.71 3.89 7.72
CA LYS A 28 0.70 5.27 7.24
C LYS A 28 0.88 5.24 5.72
N GLN A 29 0.41 6.30 5.08
CA GLN A 29 0.44 6.39 3.63
C GLN A 29 1.23 7.59 3.14
N LEU A 30 1.85 8.33 4.05
CA LEU A 30 2.72 9.45 3.73
C LEU A 30 3.97 9.36 4.60
N HIS A 31 5.13 9.50 3.99
CA HIS A 31 6.38 9.58 4.73
C HIS A 31 7.18 10.79 4.25
N ASP A 32 7.65 11.60 5.21
CA ASP A 32 8.49 12.75 4.94
C ASP A 32 9.93 12.39 5.28
N PHE A 33 10.78 12.37 4.25
CA PHE A 33 12.21 12.10 4.44
C PHE A 33 12.96 13.27 5.05
N GLY A 34 12.33 14.44 5.10
CA GLY A 34 13.01 15.63 5.58
C GLY A 34 13.95 16.21 4.55
N ASN A 35 15.09 16.70 5.02
CA ASN A 35 16.07 17.36 4.15
C ASN A 35 17.04 16.33 3.57
N LEU A 36 17.23 16.40 2.26
CA LEU A 36 18.17 15.54 1.54
C LEU A 36 19.13 16.42 0.75
N SER A 37 20.35 15.93 0.56
CA SER A 37 21.26 16.52 -0.41
C SER A 37 20.97 15.95 -1.78
N SER A 38 21.02 16.78 -2.82
CA SER A 38 20.83 16.32 -4.20
C SER A 38 21.83 15.20 -4.50
N GLY A 39 21.34 14.12 -5.06
CA GLY A 39 22.14 12.94 -5.36
C GLY A 39 22.03 11.80 -4.35
N GLU A 40 21.43 12.07 -3.18
CA GLU A 40 21.21 11.00 -2.20
C GLU A 40 20.08 10.09 -2.65
N THR A 41 20.25 8.81 -2.35
CA THR A 41 19.17 7.82 -2.49
C THR A 41 18.79 7.34 -1.12
N ILE A 42 17.49 7.36 -0.82
CA ILE A 42 16.97 6.97 0.49
C ILE A 42 15.73 6.12 0.26
N SER A 43 15.42 5.26 1.22
CA SER A 43 14.24 4.41 1.09
C SER A 43 13.45 4.38 2.38
N TYR A 44 12.19 4.01 2.26
CA TYR A 44 11.29 3.82 3.39
C TYR A 44 10.38 2.63 3.13
N SER A 45 10.16 1.82 4.15
CA SER A 45 9.28 0.65 4.06
C SER A 45 7.94 0.97 4.71
N PHE A 46 6.90 1.02 3.89
CA PHE A 46 5.53 1.21 4.37
C PHE A 46 4.98 -0.15 4.81
N LYS A 47 4.64 -0.24 6.08
CA LYS A 47 4.13 -1.48 6.66
C LYS A 47 2.63 -1.58 6.42
N PHE A 48 2.17 -2.75 6.01
CA PHE A 48 0.75 -3.02 5.84
C PHE A 48 0.38 -4.35 6.47
N LYS A 49 -0.92 -4.53 6.66
CA LYS A 49 -1.47 -5.77 7.18
C LYS A 49 -2.67 -6.15 6.34
N ASN A 50 -2.84 -7.45 6.11
CA ASN A 50 -4.05 -7.97 5.51
C ASN A 50 -5.08 -8.16 6.62
N THR A 51 -6.02 -7.23 6.71
CA THR A 51 -7.07 -7.27 7.73
C THR A 51 -8.35 -7.94 7.23
N GLY A 52 -8.31 -8.48 6.03
CA GLY A 52 -9.43 -9.20 5.45
C GLY A 52 -9.42 -10.67 5.84
N ASN A 53 -10.20 -11.45 5.12
CA ASN A 53 -10.35 -12.88 5.37
C ASN A 53 -10.01 -13.75 4.15
N ALA A 54 -9.30 -13.18 3.18
CA ALA A 54 -8.79 -13.90 2.02
C ALA A 54 -7.35 -13.47 1.76
N ASP A 55 -6.63 -14.23 0.96
CA ASP A 55 -5.23 -13.93 0.64
C ASP A 55 -5.12 -12.62 -0.13
N LEU A 56 -4.21 -11.78 0.31
CA LEU A 56 -3.91 -10.50 -0.33
C LEU A 56 -2.78 -10.71 -1.34
N ILE A 57 -3.01 -10.25 -2.57
CA ILE A 57 -2.01 -10.33 -3.62
C ILE A 57 -1.76 -8.91 -4.14
N ILE A 58 -0.51 -8.46 -4.04
CA ILE A 58 -0.10 -7.21 -4.65
C ILE A 58 0.32 -7.53 -6.08
N GLN A 59 -0.35 -6.91 -7.04
CA GLN A 59 -0.16 -7.20 -8.45
C GLN A 59 0.88 -6.30 -9.08
N ALA A 60 0.98 -5.05 -8.61
CA ALA A 60 1.91 -4.08 -9.16
C ALA A 60 2.05 -2.90 -8.21
N CYS A 61 3.15 -2.18 -8.35
CA CYS A 61 3.31 -0.86 -7.76
C CYS A 61 3.77 0.08 -8.86
N GLU A 62 3.03 1.17 -9.05
CA GLU A 62 3.29 2.13 -10.11
C GLU A 62 3.73 3.45 -9.49
N SER A 63 4.75 4.07 -10.06
CA SER A 63 5.20 5.38 -9.61
C SER A 63 5.06 6.40 -10.73
N THR A 64 4.86 7.66 -10.33
CA THR A 64 4.72 8.77 -11.28
C THR A 64 6.05 9.26 -11.81
N CYS A 65 7.16 8.81 -11.22
CA CYS A 65 8.49 9.29 -11.55
C CYS A 65 9.46 8.10 -11.56
N GLY A 66 10.35 8.06 -12.55
CA GLY A 66 11.44 7.08 -12.56
C GLY A 66 12.43 7.25 -11.41
N CYS A 67 12.31 8.32 -10.64
CA CYS A 67 13.15 8.58 -9.47
C CYS A 67 12.72 7.78 -8.25
N THR A 68 11.56 7.14 -8.28
CA THR A 68 11.09 6.27 -7.21
C THR A 68 10.98 4.85 -7.72
N VAL A 69 11.52 3.91 -6.94
CA VAL A 69 11.52 2.49 -7.29
C VAL A 69 10.82 1.74 -6.16
N PRO A 70 9.60 1.25 -6.41
CA PRO A 70 8.90 0.47 -5.39
C PRO A 70 9.29 -1.00 -5.44
N ASP A 71 9.31 -1.62 -4.28
CA ASP A 71 9.51 -3.05 -4.13
C ASP A 71 8.45 -3.60 -3.18
N TYR A 72 7.90 -4.76 -3.49
CA TYR A 72 6.78 -5.30 -2.75
C TYR A 72 6.85 -6.83 -2.74
N PRO A 73 6.13 -7.48 -1.77
CA PRO A 73 6.10 -8.94 -1.72
C PRO A 73 5.44 -9.51 -2.96
N LYS A 74 6.06 -10.54 -3.54
CA LYS A 74 5.52 -11.23 -4.72
C LYS A 74 4.62 -12.39 -4.35
N ASP A 75 4.75 -12.87 -3.11
CA ASP A 75 3.91 -13.96 -2.61
C ASP A 75 2.63 -13.40 -1.99
N LYS A 76 1.62 -14.25 -1.90
CA LYS A 76 0.36 -13.88 -1.26
C LYS A 76 0.57 -13.68 0.23
N ILE A 77 -0.20 -12.75 0.80
CA ILE A 77 -0.16 -12.43 2.22
C ILE A 77 -1.46 -12.96 2.84
N ALA A 78 -1.34 -13.94 3.71
CA ALA A 78 -2.48 -14.57 4.36
C ALA A 78 -3.19 -13.58 5.28
N PRO A 79 -4.48 -13.82 5.58
CA PRO A 79 -5.21 -12.98 6.53
C PRO A 79 -4.47 -12.85 7.86
N GLY A 80 -4.39 -11.63 8.37
CA GLY A 80 -3.71 -11.34 9.63
C GLY A 80 -2.20 -11.17 9.52
N LYS A 81 -1.62 -11.40 8.34
CA LYS A 81 -0.19 -11.27 8.14
C LYS A 81 0.17 -9.87 7.68
N GLU A 82 1.43 -9.52 7.86
CA GLU A 82 1.96 -8.20 7.55
C GLU A 82 3.01 -8.28 6.46
N GLY A 83 3.22 -7.15 5.80
CA GLY A 83 4.28 -7.03 4.80
C GLY A 83 4.71 -5.58 4.66
N TYR A 84 5.62 -5.34 3.72
CA TYR A 84 6.18 -4.01 3.50
C TYR A 84 6.22 -3.70 2.01
N VAL A 85 5.86 -2.46 1.69
CA VAL A 85 6.15 -1.87 0.38
C VAL A 85 7.30 -0.89 0.60
N THR A 86 8.45 -1.17 0.02
CA THR A 86 9.64 -0.35 0.18
C THR A 86 9.77 0.56 -1.03
N VAL A 87 9.89 1.86 -0.77
CA VAL A 87 10.01 2.86 -1.84
C VAL A 87 11.39 3.50 -1.72
N ALA A 88 12.20 3.34 -2.76
CA ALA A 88 13.51 3.99 -2.85
C ALA A 88 13.37 5.26 -3.68
N PHE A 89 13.91 6.36 -3.20
CA PHE A 89 13.83 7.66 -3.84
C PHE A 89 15.24 8.17 -4.14
N ASN A 90 15.48 8.48 -5.41
CA ASN A 90 16.75 9.05 -5.87
C ASN A 90 16.54 10.55 -6.12
N SER A 91 17.24 11.36 -5.34
CA SER A 91 17.09 12.82 -5.36
C SER A 91 17.95 13.52 -6.42
N SER A 92 18.67 12.77 -7.25
CA SER A 92 19.55 13.35 -8.27
C SER A 92 18.79 14.26 -9.22
N GLY A 93 19.31 15.46 -9.43
CA GLY A 93 18.72 16.43 -10.34
C GLY A 93 17.48 17.13 -9.80
N LYS A 94 17.17 16.98 -8.53
CA LYS A 94 15.98 17.58 -7.92
C LYS A 94 16.39 18.66 -6.92
N HIS A 95 15.51 19.63 -6.75
CA HIS A 95 15.70 20.75 -5.82
C HIS A 95 14.37 21.14 -5.19
N GLY A 96 14.42 21.59 -3.94
CA GLY A 96 13.25 22.08 -3.23
C GLY A 96 12.37 20.96 -2.74
N MET A 97 11.12 21.27 -2.46
CA MET A 97 10.17 20.29 -1.98
C MET A 97 9.69 19.41 -3.13
N ASP A 98 9.74 18.11 -2.92
CA ASP A 98 9.30 17.14 -3.92
C ASP A 98 8.32 16.16 -3.26
N LEU A 99 7.21 15.94 -3.92
CA LEU A 99 6.19 15.00 -3.47
C LEU A 99 5.97 13.98 -4.58
N GLN A 100 6.18 12.70 -4.25
CA GLN A 100 6.01 11.62 -5.21
C GLN A 100 4.96 10.65 -4.72
N GLU A 101 4.29 9.99 -5.65
CA GLU A 101 3.19 9.10 -5.36
C GLU A 101 3.46 7.73 -5.95
N VAL A 102 3.20 6.69 -5.16
CA VAL A 102 3.27 5.30 -5.60
C VAL A 102 1.89 4.70 -5.43
N THR A 103 1.38 4.07 -6.48
CA THR A 103 0.08 3.40 -6.45
C THR A 103 0.31 1.90 -6.31
N VAL A 104 -0.22 1.34 -5.23
CA VAL A 104 -0.18 -0.11 -4.98
C VAL A 104 -1.45 -0.71 -5.56
N VAL A 105 -1.30 -1.64 -6.51
CA VAL A 105 -2.42 -2.32 -7.14
C VAL A 105 -2.50 -3.72 -6.56
N SER A 106 -3.67 -4.07 -6.02
CA SER A 106 -3.86 -5.35 -5.35
C SER A 106 -5.25 -5.89 -5.64
N ASN A 107 -5.50 -7.13 -5.21
CA ASN A 107 -6.79 -7.79 -5.39
C ASN A 107 -7.82 -7.38 -4.33
N THR A 108 -7.73 -6.13 -3.88
CA THR A 108 -8.63 -5.57 -2.87
C THR A 108 -9.69 -4.68 -3.51
N GLN A 109 -10.62 -4.17 -2.69
CA GLN A 109 -11.59 -3.16 -3.07
C GLN A 109 -11.44 -1.96 -2.12
N PRO A 110 -11.03 -0.80 -2.63
CA PRO A 110 -10.60 -0.54 -4.01
C PRO A 110 -9.29 -1.23 -4.34
N SER A 111 -9.03 -1.45 -5.62
CA SER A 111 -7.84 -2.18 -6.05
C SER A 111 -6.57 -1.33 -6.03
N ARG A 112 -6.68 -0.02 -5.86
CA ARG A 112 -5.55 0.89 -5.87
C ARG A 112 -5.46 1.63 -4.55
N THR A 113 -4.26 1.64 -3.98
CA THR A 113 -3.97 2.34 -2.73
C THR A 113 -2.76 3.22 -2.97
N LYS A 114 -2.84 4.49 -2.59
CA LYS A 114 -1.77 5.44 -2.87
C LYS A 114 -0.90 5.65 -1.66
N LEU A 115 0.41 5.61 -1.90
CA LEU A 115 1.43 5.95 -0.92
C LEU A 115 2.14 7.20 -1.42
N ARG A 116 2.56 8.06 -0.51
CA ARG A 116 3.25 9.30 -0.87
C ARG A 116 4.52 9.44 -0.06
N ILE A 117 5.53 9.98 -0.72
CA ILE A 117 6.77 10.37 -0.06
C ILE A 117 7.00 11.85 -0.34
N GLN A 118 7.62 12.50 0.62
CA GLN A 118 7.91 13.93 0.56
C GLN A 118 9.34 14.15 1.01
N ALA A 119 10.04 15.05 0.35
CA ALA A 119 11.41 15.40 0.72
C ALA A 119 11.67 16.84 0.35
N THR A 120 12.61 17.48 1.06
CA THR A 120 13.12 18.80 0.70
C THR A 120 14.57 18.60 0.29
N ILE A 121 14.90 18.90 -0.97
CA ILE A 121 16.21 18.64 -1.55
C ILE A 121 16.98 19.94 -1.66
N ARG A 122 18.20 19.92 -1.18
CA ARG A 122 19.05 21.10 -1.13
C ARG A 122 20.18 21.03 -2.13
#